data_ff36d7b7de5619dffaa7884ce6d57a43
#
_entry.id   ff36d7b7de5619dffaa7884ce6d57a43
#
_cell.length_a   1.000
_cell.length_b   1.000
_cell.length_c   1.000
_cell.angle_alpha   90.00
_cell.angle_beta   90.00
_cell.angle_gamma   90.00
#
_symmetry.space_group_name_H-M   'P 1'
#
loop_
_entity.id
_entity.type
_entity.pdbx_description
1 polymer ?
#
loop_
_entity_poly.entity_id
_entity_poly.type
_entity_poly.pdbx_seq_one_letter_code
_entity_poly.pdbx_strand_id
1 'polypeptide(L)'
;MLKTGHRLDDAAIRARYEHLGHRGGLGRHFARRVVALAGSPAGRHVADVGCGTGELLRELSAAWPGSELVGVDFAASRLRTTAAAAPPVTLVDADLGAALPFRDGVFDAVFCTEVLEHLKEPVRCLREIRRVLTPGGRLTLSVPNATGFAPFHRLGPLVPGAWLRGKLLPYEHPANTDQPIDTCWTFREIESLVAAGGFAIDRRDGLAYFRYLEMLPIVRSVWRPLAPAAERMLPRMGGARFAYHVLLRCRPAGRSVAA
;
A
#
# COMPACT_ATOMS: atom_id res chain seq x y z
N MET A 1 -9.15 13.63 6.65
CA MET A 1 -8.49 14.91 6.98
C MET A 1 -7.14 14.91 6.26
N LEU A 2 -6.94 15.81 5.30
CA LEU A 2 -5.70 15.89 4.52
C LEU A 2 -4.63 16.55 5.39
N LYS A 3 -3.44 15.93 5.51
CA LYS A 3 -2.31 16.57 6.18
C LYS A 3 -1.79 17.77 5.38
N THR A 4 -1.08 18.66 6.07
CA THR A 4 -0.49 19.88 5.54
C THR A 4 0.38 19.70 4.30
N GLY A 5 0.88 18.51 4.04
CA GLY A 5 1.72 18.17 2.88
C GLY A 5 1.07 18.43 1.52
N HIS A 6 -0.28 18.47 1.43
CA HIS A 6 -0.94 18.87 0.18
C HIS A 6 -0.68 20.33 -0.22
N ARG A 7 -0.19 21.17 0.71
CA ARG A 7 0.20 22.56 0.47
C ARG A 7 1.70 22.72 0.18
N LEU A 8 2.50 21.67 0.36
CA LEU A 8 3.92 21.68 0.04
C LEU A 8 4.12 21.44 -1.46
N ASP A 9 5.17 22.01 -2.03
CA ASP A 9 5.62 21.62 -3.36
C ASP A 9 6.24 20.22 -3.36
N ASP A 10 6.44 19.65 -4.53
CA ASP A 10 6.90 18.27 -4.67
C ASP A 10 8.36 18.11 -4.20
N ALA A 11 9.19 19.16 -4.36
CA ALA A 11 10.57 19.15 -3.88
C ALA A 11 10.64 19.10 -2.34
N ALA A 12 9.81 19.87 -1.66
CA ALA A 12 9.73 19.88 -0.19
C ALA A 12 9.18 18.53 0.33
N ILE A 13 8.22 17.93 -0.37
CA ILE A 13 7.71 16.60 -0.04
C ILE A 13 8.82 15.55 -0.18
N ARG A 14 9.53 15.55 -1.31
CA ARG A 14 10.66 14.64 -1.57
C ARG A 14 11.73 14.76 -0.49
N ALA A 15 12.18 15.99 -0.20
CA ALA A 15 13.19 16.24 0.84
C ALA A 15 12.76 15.68 2.21
N ARG A 16 11.48 15.81 2.55
CA ARG A 16 10.97 15.31 3.83
C ARG A 16 10.93 13.78 3.88
N TYR A 17 10.55 13.10 2.80
CA TYR A 17 10.60 11.64 2.74
C TYR A 17 12.02 11.09 2.77
N GLU A 18 13.02 11.77 2.18
CA GLU A 18 14.43 11.41 2.29
C GLU A 18 14.92 11.45 3.74
N HIS A 19 14.45 12.41 4.55
CA HIS A 19 14.83 12.54 5.96
C HIS A 19 14.10 11.60 6.91
N LEU A 20 12.89 11.16 6.57
CA LEU A 20 12.08 10.34 7.47
C LEU A 20 12.68 8.96 7.71
N GLY A 21 13.65 8.54 6.90
CA GLY A 21 14.23 7.22 7.00
C GLY A 21 13.17 6.12 6.96
N HIS A 22 13.59 4.90 7.03
CA HIS A 22 12.67 3.77 7.07
C HIS A 22 12.28 3.47 8.52
N ARG A 23 11.18 4.02 8.99
CA ARG A 23 10.56 3.62 10.27
C ARG A 23 9.58 2.49 10.02
N GLY A 24 10.04 1.25 10.12
CA GLY A 24 9.21 0.04 10.08
C GLY A 24 8.78 -0.33 8.67
N GLY A 25 9.44 -1.30 8.05
CA GLY A 25 8.93 -1.97 6.87
C GLY A 25 7.65 -2.75 7.17
N LEU A 26 6.91 -3.07 6.15
CA LEU A 26 5.66 -3.83 6.22
C LEU A 26 5.85 -5.23 6.84
N GLY A 27 7.08 -5.62 7.09
CA GLY A 27 7.46 -6.89 7.65
C GLY A 27 7.20 -8.08 6.72
N ARG A 28 7.97 -9.14 6.90
CA ARG A 28 7.91 -10.33 6.07
C ARG A 28 6.50 -10.97 5.98
N HIS A 29 5.74 -10.95 7.08
CA HIS A 29 4.39 -11.51 7.10
C HIS A 29 3.45 -10.76 6.12
N PHE A 30 3.52 -9.44 6.11
CA PHE A 30 2.74 -8.62 5.19
C PHE A 30 3.14 -8.87 3.73
N ALA A 31 4.44 -8.83 3.42
CA ALA A 31 4.95 -9.06 2.07
C ALA A 31 4.53 -10.44 1.54
N ARG A 32 4.64 -11.50 2.35
CA ARG A 32 4.15 -12.84 1.99
C ARG A 32 2.65 -12.89 1.73
N ARG A 33 1.86 -12.14 2.48
CA ARG A 33 0.42 -12.06 2.27
C ARG A 33 0.08 -11.39 0.94
N VAL A 34 0.79 -10.32 0.60
CA VAL A 34 0.67 -9.62 -0.69
C VAL A 34 1.01 -10.56 -1.85
N VAL A 35 2.14 -11.27 -1.77
CA VAL A 35 2.54 -12.25 -2.79
C VAL A 35 1.51 -13.38 -2.93
N ALA A 36 0.99 -13.89 -1.82
CA ALA A 36 -0.03 -14.94 -1.83
C ALA A 36 -1.35 -14.48 -2.50
N LEU A 37 -1.75 -13.22 -2.27
CA LEU A 37 -2.92 -12.62 -2.93
C LEU A 37 -2.71 -12.47 -4.44
N ALA A 38 -1.52 -12.04 -4.85
CA ALA A 38 -1.18 -11.86 -6.26
C ALA A 38 -1.30 -13.19 -7.04
N GLY A 39 -0.94 -14.31 -6.41
CA GLY A 39 -0.83 -15.62 -7.06
C GLY A 39 0.40 -15.68 -7.97
N SER A 40 0.43 -16.58 -8.93
CA SER A 40 1.53 -16.64 -9.90
C SER A 40 1.36 -15.57 -10.97
N PRO A 41 2.45 -14.89 -11.40
CA PRO A 41 2.38 -13.95 -12.51
C PRO A 41 2.12 -14.69 -13.82
N ALA A 42 1.43 -14.01 -14.75
CA ALA A 42 1.21 -14.52 -16.10
C ALA A 42 2.46 -14.38 -17.01
N GLY A 43 3.49 -13.69 -16.53
CA GLY A 43 4.73 -13.40 -17.26
C GLY A 43 5.89 -13.15 -16.31
N ARG A 44 6.98 -12.58 -16.81
CA ARG A 44 8.26 -12.47 -16.09
C ARG A 44 8.59 -11.06 -15.62
N HIS A 45 8.00 -10.02 -16.21
CA HIS A 45 8.32 -8.64 -15.90
C HIS A 45 7.44 -8.12 -14.75
N VAL A 46 8.05 -7.84 -13.63
CA VAL A 46 7.36 -7.50 -12.38
C VAL A 46 7.92 -6.20 -11.81
N ALA A 47 7.05 -5.25 -11.48
CA ALA A 47 7.45 -4.00 -10.84
C ALA A 47 6.87 -3.89 -9.42
N ASP A 48 7.67 -3.34 -8.50
CA ASP A 48 7.24 -2.87 -7.18
C ASP A 48 7.35 -1.34 -7.15
N VAL A 49 6.22 -0.67 -7.24
CA VAL A 49 6.09 0.79 -7.32
C VAL A 49 5.93 1.35 -5.91
N GLY A 50 6.94 2.08 -5.44
CA GLY A 50 7.12 2.46 -4.05
C GLY A 50 7.84 1.35 -3.26
N CYS A 51 8.89 0.78 -3.83
CA CYS A 51 9.56 -0.41 -3.29
C CYS A 51 10.26 -0.20 -1.94
N GLY A 52 10.44 1.03 -1.50
CA GLY A 52 11.06 1.37 -0.23
C GLY A 52 12.43 0.72 -0.06
N THR A 53 12.59 -0.11 0.96
CA THR A 53 13.83 -0.85 1.26
C THR A 53 13.84 -2.29 0.72
N GLY A 54 12.93 -2.60 -0.23
CA GLY A 54 12.94 -3.84 -1.00
C GLY A 54 12.42 -5.08 -0.27
N GLU A 55 11.64 -4.93 0.79
CA GLU A 55 11.09 -6.08 1.53
C GLU A 55 10.21 -6.96 0.66
N LEU A 56 9.31 -6.33 -0.13
CA LEU A 56 8.46 -7.06 -1.07
C LEU A 56 9.27 -7.67 -2.21
N LEU A 57 10.27 -6.96 -2.74
CA LEU A 57 11.15 -7.48 -3.80
C LEU A 57 11.89 -8.76 -3.37
N ARG A 58 12.32 -8.85 -2.10
CA ARG A 58 12.93 -10.08 -1.57
C ARG A 58 11.95 -11.26 -1.54
N GLU A 59 10.72 -11.05 -1.10
CA GLU A 59 9.71 -12.10 -1.08
C GLU A 59 9.25 -12.48 -2.49
N LEU A 60 9.17 -11.52 -3.41
CA LEU A 60 8.87 -11.78 -4.84
C LEU A 60 9.96 -12.61 -5.51
N SER A 61 11.23 -12.28 -5.29
CA SER A 61 12.36 -13.05 -5.82
C SER A 61 12.35 -14.50 -5.32
N ALA A 62 12.01 -14.70 -4.06
CA ALA A 62 11.92 -16.05 -3.49
C ALA A 62 10.71 -16.84 -3.99
N ALA A 63 9.56 -16.17 -4.18
CA ALA A 63 8.32 -16.81 -4.59
C ALA A 63 8.24 -17.04 -6.12
N TRP A 64 8.87 -16.18 -6.91
CA TRP A 64 8.82 -16.20 -8.37
C TRP A 64 10.23 -16.21 -8.98
N PRO A 65 10.98 -17.29 -8.79
CA PRO A 65 12.34 -17.39 -9.32
C PRO A 65 12.32 -17.27 -10.85
N GLY A 66 13.26 -16.47 -11.38
CA GLY A 66 13.35 -16.18 -12.80
C GLY A 66 12.48 -15.03 -13.28
N SER A 67 11.77 -14.31 -12.40
CA SER A 67 11.15 -13.04 -12.74
C SER A 67 12.20 -11.93 -12.83
N GLU A 68 11.97 -11.00 -13.77
CA GLU A 68 12.73 -9.77 -13.89
C GLU A 68 12.07 -8.71 -13.03
N LEU A 69 12.71 -8.42 -11.89
CA LEU A 69 12.16 -7.52 -10.88
C LEU A 69 12.67 -6.10 -11.07
N VAL A 70 11.76 -5.14 -11.04
CA VAL A 70 12.03 -3.71 -11.05
C VAL A 70 11.47 -3.08 -9.79
N GLY A 71 12.32 -2.39 -9.02
CA GLY A 71 11.91 -1.57 -7.89
C GLY A 71 11.91 -0.09 -8.27
N VAL A 72 10.82 0.61 -8.00
CA VAL A 72 10.67 2.05 -8.25
C VAL A 72 10.42 2.76 -6.94
N ASP A 73 11.23 3.76 -6.62
CA ASP A 73 11.01 4.68 -5.50
C ASP A 73 11.65 6.03 -5.82
N PHE A 74 11.15 7.11 -5.21
CA PHE A 74 11.75 8.43 -5.42
C PHE A 74 12.78 8.80 -4.34
N ALA A 75 12.87 8.01 -3.26
CA ALA A 75 13.83 8.24 -2.18
C ALA A 75 15.15 7.49 -2.46
N ALA A 76 16.17 8.21 -2.90
CA ALA A 76 17.47 7.64 -3.24
C ALA A 76 18.13 6.91 -2.06
N SER A 77 17.90 7.36 -0.83
CA SER A 77 18.37 6.68 0.39
C SER A 77 17.78 5.27 0.54
N ARG A 78 16.50 5.10 0.21
CA ARG A 78 15.81 3.80 0.24
C ARG A 78 16.32 2.88 -0.86
N LEU A 79 16.47 3.39 -2.09
CA LEU A 79 17.03 2.63 -3.22
C LEU A 79 18.44 2.11 -2.91
N ARG A 80 19.30 2.92 -2.28
CA ARG A 80 20.63 2.46 -1.84
C ARG A 80 20.54 1.31 -0.83
N THR A 81 19.60 1.38 0.12
CA THR A 81 19.37 0.29 1.09
C THR A 81 18.87 -0.97 0.37
N THR A 82 17.98 -0.81 -0.59
CA THR A 82 17.47 -1.92 -1.41
C THR A 82 18.59 -2.55 -2.22
N ALA A 83 19.43 -1.77 -2.87
CA ALA A 83 20.59 -2.26 -3.65
C ALA A 83 21.55 -3.11 -2.80
N ALA A 84 21.74 -2.76 -1.52
CA ALA A 84 22.62 -3.48 -0.63
C ALA A 84 22.03 -4.80 -0.06
N ALA A 85 20.70 -4.92 0.00
CA ALA A 85 20.01 -5.98 0.74
C ALA A 85 19.10 -6.88 -0.12
N ALA A 86 18.72 -6.44 -1.32
CA ALA A 86 17.84 -7.19 -2.20
C ALA A 86 18.63 -8.14 -3.15
N PRO A 87 17.96 -9.17 -3.71
CA PRO A 87 18.50 -9.93 -4.83
C PRO A 87 18.77 -9.02 -6.03
N PRO A 88 19.44 -9.50 -7.09
CA PRO A 88 19.62 -8.71 -8.31
C PRO A 88 18.28 -8.20 -8.85
N VAL A 89 18.07 -6.89 -8.77
CA VAL A 89 16.87 -6.19 -9.24
C VAL A 89 17.27 -4.89 -9.93
N THR A 90 16.51 -4.46 -10.90
CA THR A 90 16.67 -3.13 -11.50
C THR A 90 16.00 -2.10 -10.60
N LEU A 91 16.74 -1.07 -10.18
CA LEU A 91 16.21 0.01 -9.35
C LEU A 91 16.09 1.30 -10.15
N VAL A 92 14.97 1.97 -10.04
CA VAL A 92 14.64 3.18 -10.79
C VAL A 92 14.22 4.28 -9.84
N ASP A 93 14.92 5.42 -9.86
CA ASP A 93 14.50 6.65 -9.17
C ASP A 93 13.44 7.35 -10.03
N ALA A 94 12.19 7.37 -9.54
CA ALA A 94 11.10 8.04 -10.22
C ALA A 94 10.04 8.55 -9.24
N ASP A 95 9.45 9.69 -9.57
CA ASP A 95 8.32 10.27 -8.85
C ASP A 95 7.02 9.56 -9.28
N LEU A 96 6.36 8.96 -8.32
CA LEU A 96 5.11 8.22 -8.53
C LEU A 96 3.89 9.15 -8.76
N GLY A 97 4.03 10.43 -8.50
CA GLY A 97 3.08 11.48 -8.89
C GLY A 97 3.25 11.94 -10.34
N ALA A 98 4.34 11.55 -11.01
CA ALA A 98 4.63 11.85 -12.41
C ALA A 98 4.39 10.64 -13.33
N ALA A 99 4.77 10.77 -14.61
CA ALA A 99 4.76 9.64 -15.54
C ALA A 99 5.89 8.65 -15.19
N LEU A 100 5.56 7.38 -15.13
CA LEU A 100 6.55 6.33 -14.92
C LEU A 100 7.46 6.18 -16.16
N PRO A 101 8.80 6.04 -15.98
CA PRO A 101 9.77 6.03 -17.09
C PRO A 101 9.81 4.68 -17.85
N PHE A 102 8.65 4.12 -18.13
CA PHE A 102 8.48 2.86 -18.83
C PHE A 102 7.54 3.02 -20.02
N ARG A 103 7.71 2.18 -21.04
CA ARG A 103 6.79 2.07 -22.17
C ARG A 103 5.46 1.48 -21.73
N ASP A 104 4.44 1.66 -22.55
CA ASP A 104 3.13 1.03 -22.36
C ASP A 104 3.28 -0.50 -22.44
N GLY A 105 2.56 -1.21 -21.57
CA GLY A 105 2.42 -2.65 -21.63
C GLY A 105 3.73 -3.43 -21.39
N VAL A 106 4.57 -2.99 -20.46
CA VAL A 106 5.86 -3.65 -20.14
C VAL A 106 5.69 -4.72 -19.07
N PHE A 107 4.87 -4.49 -18.05
CA PHE A 107 4.82 -5.34 -16.86
C PHE A 107 3.64 -6.31 -16.88
N ASP A 108 3.91 -7.55 -16.50
CA ASP A 108 2.89 -8.58 -16.30
C ASP A 108 2.26 -8.52 -14.91
N ALA A 109 3.00 -8.00 -13.94
CA ALA A 109 2.50 -7.72 -12.60
C ALA A 109 3.12 -6.43 -12.05
N VAL A 110 2.29 -5.60 -11.42
CA VAL A 110 2.73 -4.42 -10.69
C VAL A 110 2.20 -4.52 -9.26
N PHE A 111 3.09 -4.20 -8.32
CA PHE A 111 2.76 -4.05 -6.91
C PHE A 111 2.81 -2.56 -6.55
N CYS A 112 1.90 -2.14 -5.65
CA CYS A 112 1.86 -0.79 -5.11
C CYS A 112 1.31 -0.88 -3.68
N THR A 113 2.22 -1.00 -2.71
CA THR A 113 1.84 -1.33 -1.33
C THR A 113 2.16 -0.21 -0.37
N GLU A 114 1.14 0.32 0.32
CA GLU A 114 1.24 1.45 1.27
C GLU A 114 1.94 2.66 0.64
N VAL A 115 1.45 3.08 -0.53
CA VAL A 115 2.00 4.17 -1.34
C VAL A 115 0.96 5.23 -1.66
N LEU A 116 -0.24 4.82 -2.08
CA LEU A 116 -1.24 5.73 -2.62
C LEU A 116 -1.66 6.81 -1.61
N GLU A 117 -1.67 6.47 -0.33
CA GLU A 117 -1.98 7.39 0.78
C GLU A 117 -0.97 8.55 0.91
N HIS A 118 0.21 8.38 0.33
CA HIS A 118 1.30 9.36 0.37
C HIS A 118 1.37 10.24 -0.88
N LEU A 119 0.44 10.06 -1.83
CA LEU A 119 0.40 10.80 -3.08
C LEU A 119 -0.65 11.91 -3.04
N LYS A 120 -0.35 13.03 -3.70
CA LYS A 120 -1.33 14.11 -3.94
C LYS A 120 -2.43 13.66 -4.91
N GLU A 121 -2.05 12.91 -5.93
CA GLU A 121 -2.91 12.49 -7.04
C GLU A 121 -2.87 10.96 -7.23
N PRO A 122 -3.41 10.16 -6.29
CA PRO A 122 -3.31 8.70 -6.34
C PRO A 122 -3.98 8.09 -7.58
N VAL A 123 -5.02 8.71 -8.12
CA VAL A 123 -5.68 8.26 -9.36
C VAL A 123 -4.73 8.37 -10.56
N ARG A 124 -3.89 9.40 -10.60
CA ARG A 124 -2.88 9.57 -11.66
C ARG A 124 -1.85 8.43 -11.61
N CYS A 125 -1.35 8.11 -10.43
CA CYS A 125 -0.45 6.96 -10.24
C CYS A 125 -1.11 5.65 -10.70
N LEU A 126 -2.35 5.39 -10.35
CA LEU A 126 -3.08 4.21 -10.81
C LEU A 126 -3.24 4.17 -12.32
N ARG A 127 -3.50 5.30 -12.98
CA ARG A 127 -3.57 5.37 -14.46
C ARG A 127 -2.22 5.08 -15.12
N GLU A 128 -1.12 5.56 -14.55
CA GLU A 128 0.23 5.24 -15.00
C GLU A 128 0.56 3.75 -14.82
N ILE A 129 0.22 3.18 -13.66
CA ILE A 129 0.35 1.73 -13.44
C ILE A 129 -0.46 0.95 -14.48
N ARG A 130 -1.67 1.40 -14.80
CA ARG A 130 -2.50 0.78 -15.84
C ARG A 130 -1.85 0.87 -17.23
N ARG A 131 -1.22 2.00 -17.56
CA ARG A 131 -0.53 2.21 -18.83
C ARG A 131 0.64 1.24 -19.02
N VAL A 132 1.44 1.05 -17.97
CA VAL A 132 2.63 0.20 -18.04
C VAL A 132 2.32 -1.30 -17.91
N LEU A 133 1.12 -1.69 -17.48
CA LEU A 133 0.67 -3.08 -17.42
C LEU A 133 0.33 -3.62 -18.81
N THR A 134 0.74 -4.85 -19.09
CA THR A 134 0.27 -5.61 -20.25
C THR A 134 -1.26 -5.78 -20.19
N PRO A 135 -1.93 -6.04 -21.34
CA PRO A 135 -3.40 -6.25 -21.35
C PRO A 135 -3.90 -7.33 -20.38
N GLY A 136 -3.11 -8.38 -20.16
CA GLY A 136 -3.39 -9.47 -19.20
C GLY A 136 -2.76 -9.26 -17.82
N GLY A 137 -2.03 -8.17 -17.63
CA GLY A 137 -1.30 -7.86 -16.42
C GLY A 137 -2.20 -7.56 -15.23
N ARG A 138 -1.63 -7.62 -14.03
CA ARG A 138 -2.37 -7.44 -12.77
C ARG A 138 -1.68 -6.45 -11.84
N LEU A 139 -2.48 -5.65 -11.17
CA LEU A 139 -2.06 -4.83 -10.05
C LEU A 139 -2.40 -5.52 -8.73
N THR A 140 -1.45 -5.61 -7.82
CA THR A 140 -1.70 -5.93 -6.42
C THR A 140 -1.33 -4.73 -5.57
N LEU A 141 -2.29 -4.21 -4.82
CA LEU A 141 -2.09 -3.01 -4.02
C LEU A 141 -2.53 -3.22 -2.57
N SER A 142 -1.99 -2.40 -1.69
CA SER A 142 -2.52 -2.23 -0.34
C SER A 142 -2.61 -0.75 0.02
N VAL A 143 -3.57 -0.45 0.88
CA VAL A 143 -3.76 0.88 1.48
C VAL A 143 -4.35 0.75 2.87
N PRO A 144 -4.05 1.69 3.78
CA PRO A 144 -4.72 1.79 5.08
C PRO A 144 -6.21 2.11 4.91
N ASN A 145 -7.04 1.45 5.71
CA ASN A 145 -8.49 1.56 5.63
C ASN A 145 -9.07 2.16 6.92
N ALA A 146 -9.65 3.33 6.80
CA ALA A 146 -10.31 4.02 7.90
C ALA A 146 -11.45 3.20 8.52
N THR A 147 -12.12 2.34 7.76
CA THR A 147 -13.20 1.48 8.28
C THR A 147 -12.66 0.47 9.28
N GLY A 148 -11.42 -0.02 9.12
CA GLY A 148 -10.73 -0.88 10.07
C GLY A 148 -10.41 -0.21 11.41
N PHE A 149 -10.44 1.12 11.45
CA PHE A 149 -10.28 1.96 12.65
C PHE A 149 -11.58 2.59 13.15
N ALA A 150 -12.73 2.36 12.53
CA ALA A 150 -13.97 2.86 13.07
C ALA A 150 -14.23 2.25 14.45
N PRO A 151 -14.57 3.00 15.48
CA PRO A 151 -15.01 4.40 15.51
C PRO A 151 -13.88 5.44 15.74
N PHE A 152 -12.69 5.01 16.07
CA PHE A 152 -11.60 5.88 16.56
C PHE A 152 -11.02 6.81 15.51
N HIS A 153 -11.04 6.45 14.24
CA HIS A 153 -10.56 7.29 13.14
C HIS A 153 -11.26 8.67 13.10
N ARG A 154 -12.58 8.70 13.31
CA ARG A 154 -13.35 9.94 13.33
C ARG A 154 -13.16 10.76 14.61
N LEU A 155 -12.73 10.13 15.69
CA LEU A 155 -12.50 10.78 16.98
C LEU A 155 -11.10 11.40 17.07
N GLY A 156 -10.15 10.98 16.24
CA GLY A 156 -8.77 11.45 16.27
C GLY A 156 -8.62 12.98 16.32
N PRO A 157 -9.33 13.76 15.47
CA PRO A 157 -9.30 15.22 15.53
C PRO A 157 -9.91 15.83 16.80
N LEU A 158 -10.79 15.08 17.49
CA LEU A 158 -11.47 15.54 18.71
C LEU A 158 -10.67 15.22 19.97
N VAL A 159 -9.63 14.39 19.89
CA VAL A 159 -8.79 14.04 21.04
C VAL A 159 -7.81 15.19 21.30
N PRO A 160 -7.96 15.94 22.41
CA PRO A 160 -7.10 17.08 22.71
C PRO A 160 -5.69 16.62 23.10
N GLY A 161 -4.69 17.34 22.62
CA GLY A 161 -3.28 17.15 23.00
C GLY A 161 -2.58 15.97 22.34
N ALA A 162 -1.33 16.17 21.95
CA ALA A 162 -0.51 15.15 21.29
C ALA A 162 -0.27 13.93 22.19
N TRP A 163 -0.12 14.13 23.49
CA TRP A 163 0.09 13.06 24.45
C TRP A 163 -1.10 12.10 24.56
N LEU A 164 -2.32 12.63 24.58
CA LEU A 164 -3.54 11.82 24.66
C LEU A 164 -3.80 11.11 23.33
N ARG A 165 -3.57 11.77 22.20
CA ARG A 165 -3.60 11.14 20.88
C ARG A 165 -2.63 9.98 20.79
N GLY A 166 -1.39 10.15 21.23
CA GLY A 166 -0.39 9.08 21.25
C GLY A 166 -0.75 7.87 22.11
N LYS A 167 -1.59 8.06 23.15
CA LYS A 167 -2.09 6.96 23.99
C LYS A 167 -3.34 6.28 23.44
N LEU A 168 -4.23 7.04 22.78
CA LEU A 168 -5.54 6.55 22.34
C LEU A 168 -5.60 6.15 20.87
N LEU A 169 -4.64 6.64 20.05
CA LEU A 169 -4.59 6.30 18.63
C LEU A 169 -3.38 5.41 18.36
N PRO A 170 -3.48 4.42 17.47
CA PRO A 170 -2.34 3.63 17.05
C PRO A 170 -1.25 4.52 16.45
N TYR A 171 -0.01 4.05 16.50
CA TYR A 171 1.14 4.76 15.92
C TYR A 171 0.92 5.07 14.43
N GLU A 172 0.33 4.15 13.69
CA GLU A 172 0.04 4.28 12.26
C GLU A 172 -1.14 5.22 11.95
N HIS A 173 -1.83 5.74 12.98
CA HIS A 173 -2.90 6.71 12.73
C HIS A 173 -2.30 7.98 12.09
N PRO A 174 -2.91 8.54 11.02
CA PRO A 174 -2.38 9.72 10.30
C PRO A 174 -2.03 10.92 11.19
N ALA A 175 -2.71 11.07 12.33
CA ALA A 175 -2.41 12.12 13.29
C ALA A 175 -1.09 11.92 14.07
N ASN A 176 -0.53 10.70 14.07
CA ASN A 176 0.67 10.31 14.82
C ASN A 176 1.88 10.08 13.91
N THR A 177 1.71 10.01 12.59
CA THR A 177 2.81 9.82 11.64
C THR A 177 3.47 11.15 11.30
N ASP A 178 4.77 11.15 11.03
CA ASP A 178 5.53 12.32 10.55
C ASP A 178 5.48 12.47 9.03
N GLN A 179 4.71 11.63 8.34
CA GLN A 179 4.55 11.63 6.90
C GLN A 179 3.96 12.97 6.43
N PRO A 180 4.50 13.63 5.39
CA PRO A 180 3.98 14.90 4.92
C PRO A 180 2.57 14.79 4.32
N ILE A 181 2.30 13.68 3.64
CA ILE A 181 0.98 13.31 3.13
C ILE A 181 0.64 11.94 3.72
N ASP A 182 -0.57 11.80 4.22
CA ASP A 182 -1.05 10.55 4.77
C ASP A 182 -2.59 10.59 4.75
N THR A 183 -3.17 10.06 3.69
CA THR A 183 -4.61 10.07 3.44
C THR A 183 -5.20 8.74 3.85
N CYS A 184 -6.18 8.76 4.70
CA CYS A 184 -6.88 7.55 5.11
C CYS A 184 -8.27 7.51 4.49
N TRP A 185 -8.54 6.49 3.69
CA TRP A 185 -9.83 6.29 3.01
C TRP A 185 -10.66 5.23 3.69
N THR A 186 -11.98 5.36 3.59
CA THR A 186 -12.91 4.26 3.87
C THR A 186 -12.81 3.21 2.77
N PHE A 187 -13.27 2.00 3.06
CA PHE A 187 -13.24 0.91 2.08
C PHE A 187 -13.97 1.26 0.77
N ARG A 188 -15.09 2.01 0.84
CA ARG A 188 -15.81 2.48 -0.36
C ARG A 188 -15.01 3.49 -1.16
N GLU A 189 -14.32 4.40 -0.51
CA GLU A 189 -13.45 5.38 -1.18
C GLU A 189 -12.27 4.67 -1.86
N ILE A 190 -11.70 3.63 -1.24
CA ILE A 190 -10.66 2.79 -1.85
C ILE A 190 -11.18 2.11 -3.13
N GLU A 191 -12.38 1.51 -3.10
CA GLU A 191 -12.99 0.91 -4.28
C GLU A 191 -13.24 1.95 -5.39
N SER A 192 -13.71 3.14 -5.03
CA SER A 192 -13.91 4.25 -5.97
C SER A 192 -12.60 4.75 -6.57
N LEU A 193 -11.54 4.85 -5.75
CA LEU A 193 -10.20 5.23 -6.18
C LEU A 193 -9.65 4.26 -7.23
N VAL A 194 -9.76 2.95 -6.96
CA VAL A 194 -9.32 1.88 -7.86
C VAL A 194 -10.10 1.91 -9.18
N ALA A 195 -11.40 2.10 -9.12
CA ALA A 195 -12.25 2.22 -10.31
C ALA A 195 -11.90 3.46 -11.14
N ALA A 196 -11.66 4.63 -10.50
CA ALA A 196 -11.23 5.86 -11.16
C ALA A 196 -9.86 5.74 -11.83
N GLY A 197 -8.99 4.87 -11.29
CA GLY A 197 -7.71 4.47 -11.90
C GLY A 197 -7.87 3.55 -13.12
N GLY A 198 -9.08 3.07 -13.41
CA GLY A 198 -9.38 2.20 -14.54
C GLY A 198 -9.13 0.71 -14.24
N PHE A 199 -9.31 0.29 -13.01
CA PHE A 199 -9.16 -1.09 -12.56
C PHE A 199 -10.47 -1.69 -12.05
N ALA A 200 -10.61 -3.00 -12.21
CA ALA A 200 -11.64 -3.81 -11.57
C ALA A 200 -10.99 -4.74 -10.54
N ILE A 201 -11.54 -4.78 -9.33
CA ILE A 201 -11.05 -5.63 -8.24
C ILE A 201 -11.55 -7.06 -8.47
N ASP A 202 -10.65 -8.03 -8.54
CA ASP A 202 -10.98 -9.44 -8.69
C ASP A 202 -10.75 -10.28 -7.41
N ARG A 203 -9.87 -9.81 -6.51
CA ARG A 203 -9.68 -10.42 -5.19
C ARG A 203 -9.52 -9.36 -4.11
N ARG A 204 -10.03 -9.68 -2.93
CA ARG A 204 -9.93 -8.87 -1.71
C ARG A 204 -9.35 -9.71 -0.59
N ASP A 205 -8.44 -9.12 0.17
CA ASP A 205 -7.87 -9.70 1.38
C ASP A 205 -7.58 -8.57 2.38
N GLY A 206 -7.04 -8.88 3.53
CA GLY A 206 -6.68 -7.88 4.51
C GLY A 206 -5.84 -8.41 5.66
N LEU A 207 -5.24 -7.48 6.37
CA LEU A 207 -4.42 -7.73 7.55
C LEU A 207 -4.80 -6.77 8.68
N ALA A 208 -4.44 -7.15 9.90
CA ALA A 208 -4.71 -6.37 11.11
C ALA A 208 -6.21 -6.05 11.28
N TYR A 209 -7.03 -7.08 11.24
CA TYR A 209 -8.48 -6.96 11.48
C TYR A 209 -8.77 -6.47 12.88
N PHE A 210 -9.69 -5.50 12.97
CA PHE A 210 -10.11 -4.90 14.25
C PHE A 210 -8.91 -4.44 15.11
N ARG A 211 -7.89 -3.86 14.49
CA ARG A 211 -6.66 -3.43 15.15
C ARG A 211 -6.90 -2.54 16.37
N TYR A 212 -7.99 -1.79 16.39
CA TYR A 212 -8.40 -1.00 17.56
C TYR A 212 -8.60 -1.84 18.83
N LEU A 213 -8.91 -3.14 18.73
CA LEU A 213 -9.02 -4.02 19.87
C LEU A 213 -7.68 -4.24 20.59
N GLU A 214 -6.58 -4.10 19.86
CA GLU A 214 -5.23 -4.20 20.42
C GLU A 214 -4.84 -2.99 21.28
N MET A 215 -5.57 -1.88 21.18
CA MET A 215 -5.32 -0.67 21.97
C MET A 215 -5.84 -0.78 23.41
N LEU A 216 -6.78 -1.65 23.65
CA LEU A 216 -7.37 -1.88 24.97
C LEU A 216 -6.63 -3.03 25.67
N PRO A 217 -5.87 -2.80 26.77
CA PRO A 217 -4.97 -3.80 27.36
C PRO A 217 -5.65 -5.15 27.67
N ILE A 218 -6.86 -5.10 28.24
CA ILE A 218 -7.63 -6.31 28.59
C ILE A 218 -8.10 -7.03 27.31
N VAL A 219 -8.68 -6.29 26.37
CA VAL A 219 -9.20 -6.83 25.10
C VAL A 219 -8.08 -7.40 24.25
N ARG A 220 -6.91 -6.74 24.25
CA ARG A 220 -5.71 -7.21 23.54
C ARG A 220 -5.30 -8.63 23.94
N SER A 221 -5.35 -8.94 25.24
CA SER A 221 -4.96 -10.27 25.74
C SER A 221 -5.86 -11.37 25.19
N VAL A 222 -7.13 -11.10 24.96
CA VAL A 222 -8.09 -12.03 24.35
C VAL A 222 -8.01 -11.99 22.82
N TRP A 223 -7.82 -10.82 22.21
CA TRP A 223 -7.84 -10.64 20.78
C TRP A 223 -6.58 -11.19 20.08
N ARG A 224 -5.38 -10.94 20.62
CA ARG A 224 -4.12 -11.37 19.99
C ARG A 224 -4.07 -12.86 19.60
N PRO A 225 -4.47 -13.81 20.43
CA PRO A 225 -4.48 -15.22 20.03
C PRO A 225 -5.54 -15.53 18.96
N LEU A 226 -6.60 -14.72 18.83
CA LEU A 226 -7.67 -14.90 17.84
C LEU A 226 -7.36 -14.21 16.49
N ALA A 227 -6.50 -13.20 16.47
CA ALA A 227 -6.19 -12.41 15.28
C ALA A 227 -5.72 -13.27 14.10
N PRO A 228 -4.84 -14.30 14.24
CA PRO A 228 -4.44 -15.14 13.12
C PRO A 228 -5.60 -15.97 12.53
N ALA A 229 -6.58 -16.36 13.33
CA ALA A 229 -7.79 -17.02 12.83
C ALA A 229 -8.68 -16.04 12.06
N ALA A 230 -8.85 -14.83 12.59
CA ALA A 230 -9.58 -13.77 11.90
C ALA A 230 -8.98 -13.44 10.52
N GLU A 231 -7.65 -13.32 10.42
CA GLU A 231 -6.94 -13.08 9.15
C GLU A 231 -7.13 -14.20 8.12
N ARG A 232 -7.37 -15.43 8.56
CA ARG A 232 -7.66 -16.56 7.65
C ARG A 232 -9.12 -16.63 7.22
N MET A 233 -10.05 -16.31 8.12
CA MET A 233 -11.49 -16.53 7.92
C MET A 233 -12.18 -15.32 7.28
N LEU A 234 -11.92 -14.12 7.81
CA LEU A 234 -12.65 -12.91 7.42
C LEU A 234 -12.56 -12.57 5.92
N PRO A 235 -11.41 -12.71 5.24
CA PRO A 235 -11.36 -12.47 3.80
C PRO A 235 -12.31 -13.35 3.00
N ARG A 236 -12.42 -14.64 3.39
CA ARG A 236 -13.31 -15.62 2.73
C ARG A 236 -14.79 -15.30 2.92
N MET A 237 -15.13 -14.58 3.99
CA MET A 237 -16.49 -14.16 4.33
C MET A 237 -16.81 -12.73 3.85
N GLY A 238 -16.00 -12.16 2.96
CA GLY A 238 -16.18 -10.77 2.51
C GLY A 238 -15.80 -9.72 3.56
N GLY A 239 -15.08 -10.13 4.59
CA GLY A 239 -14.70 -9.27 5.72
C GLY A 239 -13.53 -8.33 5.48
N ALA A 240 -12.91 -8.31 4.30
CA ALA A 240 -11.76 -7.47 3.99
C ALA A 240 -11.98 -5.98 4.32
N ARG A 241 -13.22 -5.49 4.26
CA ARG A 241 -13.60 -4.12 4.65
C ARG A 241 -13.33 -3.77 6.11
N PHE A 242 -13.13 -4.74 6.97
CA PHE A 242 -12.83 -4.54 8.39
C PHE A 242 -11.34 -4.66 8.72
N ALA A 243 -10.51 -4.95 7.73
CA ALA A 243 -9.07 -4.96 7.89
C ALA A 243 -8.53 -3.52 7.97
N TYR A 244 -7.45 -3.32 8.70
CA TYR A 244 -6.73 -2.05 8.68
C TYR A 244 -5.95 -1.89 7.37
N HIS A 245 -5.16 -2.87 7.00
CA HIS A 245 -4.54 -2.92 5.68
C HIS A 245 -5.44 -3.71 4.74
N VAL A 246 -6.07 -3.01 3.81
CA VAL A 246 -6.84 -3.64 2.73
C VAL A 246 -5.87 -4.03 1.64
N LEU A 247 -5.93 -5.28 1.21
CA LEU A 247 -5.15 -5.81 0.11
C LEU A 247 -6.09 -6.13 -1.05
N LEU A 248 -5.78 -5.63 -2.22
CA LEU A 248 -6.61 -5.79 -3.41
C LEU A 248 -5.76 -6.32 -4.57
N ARG A 249 -6.27 -7.36 -5.26
CA ARG A 249 -5.77 -7.71 -6.57
C ARG A 249 -6.75 -7.19 -7.62
N CYS A 250 -6.21 -6.53 -8.63
CA CYS A 250 -6.96 -5.81 -9.62
C CYS A 250 -6.50 -6.20 -11.03
N ARG A 251 -7.41 -6.14 -11.98
CA ARG A 251 -7.15 -6.24 -13.41
C ARG A 251 -7.52 -4.94 -14.10
N PRO A 252 -6.88 -4.57 -15.19
CA PRO A 252 -7.36 -3.46 -16.01
C PRO A 252 -8.85 -3.66 -16.32
N ALA A 253 -9.67 -2.64 -16.06
CA ALA A 253 -11.05 -2.67 -16.50
C ALA A 253 -11.07 -2.65 -18.04
N GLY A 254 -11.87 -3.51 -18.66
CA GLY A 254 -12.09 -3.47 -20.10
C GLY A 254 -12.42 -2.05 -20.53
N ARG A 255 -11.93 -1.61 -21.68
CA ARG A 255 -12.45 -0.37 -22.28
C ARG A 255 -13.95 -0.56 -22.41
N SER A 256 -14.75 0.21 -21.69
CA SER A 256 -16.14 0.39 -22.07
C SER A 256 -16.09 0.89 -23.51
N VAL A 257 -16.48 0.04 -24.44
CA VAL A 257 -16.81 0.50 -25.78
C VAL A 257 -18.05 1.35 -25.53
N ALA A 258 -17.85 2.67 -25.42
CA ALA A 258 -18.96 3.59 -25.48
C ALA A 258 -19.59 3.39 -26.84
N ALA A 259 -20.81 2.85 -26.82
CA ALA A 259 -21.67 2.77 -27.99
C ALA A 259 -22.09 4.18 -28.40
#